data_e1faed5661cd564448f02d209b018c60
#
_entry.id   e1faed5661cd564448f02d209b018c60
#
_cell.length_a   1.000
_cell.length_b   1.000
_cell.length_c   1.000
_cell.angle_alpha   90.00
_cell.angle_beta   90.00
_cell.angle_gamma   90.00
#
_symmetry.space_group_name_H-M   'P 1'
#
loop_
_entity.id
_entity.type
_entity.pdbx_description
1 polymer ?
#
loop_
_entity_poly.entity_id
_entity_poly.type
_entity_poly.pdbx_seq_one_letter_code
_entity_poly.pdbx_strand_id
1 'polypeptide(L)'
;MMDEHVIDVDDEPQGVFATIEEAVEDIRQGRIVIVVDDADRENEGDLIMAAEKATTETIAFIVRHSSGVICMPVLGDRLDELDIPLMVAANTDLRRTAFTVSIDARRGVSTGISAADRAATIRAIVDPATGPEDLSRPGHIFPLRYREGGVLKRAGHTEASVDLARLAGLYPAGVLCEKVNDDGTMSRLPDLVRFGRAHGLKIISIADLIEYRRHREVLVERVAEATIPTPYGEFRSYAYESLVDGRTHVALVKGEVGDGRGMLTRVHSECLTGDVFGSRRCDCGEQLERAMQMIGQEGRGVVLYVRGHEGRAIGLTHKLRAYELQDQGRDTVEANLELGFGVDQREYGIGAQILVDLGVTSMRLLTNNPDKRAGLEGYGLAIDDRLPLVTAPTEENIGYLRTKQEKMGHLLDVAQAESEGAEARA
;
A
#
# COMPACT_ATOMS: atom_id res chain seq x y z
N MET A 1 -36.26 -24.96 -25.32
CA MET A 1 -36.45 -23.63 -24.77
C MET A 1 -36.03 -23.76 -23.31
N MET A 2 -34.78 -23.38 -23.03
CA MET A 2 -34.25 -23.26 -21.65
C MET A 2 -34.24 -21.79 -21.34
N ASP A 3 -34.90 -21.39 -20.26
CA ASP A 3 -34.98 -20.03 -19.78
C ASP A 3 -33.59 -19.49 -19.46
N GLU A 4 -33.15 -18.51 -20.23
CA GLU A 4 -32.03 -17.65 -19.85
C GLU A 4 -32.50 -16.74 -18.73
N HIS A 5 -32.18 -17.10 -17.49
CA HIS A 5 -32.24 -16.16 -16.38
C HIS A 5 -31.15 -15.12 -16.57
N VAL A 6 -31.54 -13.98 -17.12
CA VAL A 6 -30.77 -12.75 -17.08
C VAL A 6 -30.65 -12.37 -15.60
N ILE A 7 -29.45 -12.52 -15.03
CA ILE A 7 -29.12 -12.01 -13.68
C ILE A 7 -28.89 -10.51 -13.85
N ASP A 8 -29.76 -9.71 -13.20
CA ASP A 8 -29.65 -8.28 -13.09
C ASP A 8 -28.30 -7.87 -12.50
N VAL A 9 -27.56 -7.02 -13.18
CA VAL A 9 -26.16 -6.63 -12.87
C VAL A 9 -26.11 -5.44 -11.88
N ASP A 10 -27.26 -5.03 -11.31
CA ASP A 10 -27.41 -3.87 -10.43
C ASP A 10 -27.37 -4.21 -8.92
N ASP A 11 -26.93 -5.42 -8.51
CA ASP A 11 -26.66 -5.68 -7.11
C ASP A 11 -25.25 -5.18 -6.75
N GLU A 12 -25.19 -4.18 -5.87
CA GLU A 12 -23.95 -3.66 -5.29
C GLU A 12 -23.07 -4.79 -4.74
N PRO A 13 -21.74 -4.67 -4.78
CA PRO A 13 -20.78 -5.77 -4.47
C PRO A 13 -20.72 -6.17 -2.99
N GLN A 14 -21.69 -5.81 -2.17
CA GLN A 14 -21.78 -6.27 -0.78
C GLN A 14 -22.06 -7.78 -0.74
N GLY A 15 -21.03 -8.57 -0.35
CA GLY A 15 -21.11 -10.02 -0.19
C GLY A 15 -20.40 -10.86 -1.26
N VAL A 16 -19.67 -10.22 -2.18
CA VAL A 16 -18.84 -10.92 -3.18
C VAL A 16 -17.49 -11.33 -2.59
N PHE A 17 -16.86 -10.47 -1.80
CA PHE A 17 -15.58 -10.70 -1.18
C PHE A 17 -15.71 -11.39 0.17
N ALA A 18 -14.87 -12.41 0.39
CA ALA A 18 -14.67 -13.03 1.69
C ALA A 18 -13.74 -12.15 2.55
N THR A 19 -13.74 -12.35 3.86
CA THR A 19 -12.77 -11.72 4.74
C THR A 19 -11.37 -12.30 4.52
N ILE A 20 -10.33 -11.53 4.84
CA ILE A 20 -8.95 -12.01 4.73
C ILE A 20 -8.71 -13.19 5.67
N GLU A 21 -9.31 -13.21 6.87
CA GLU A 21 -9.22 -14.33 7.81
C GLU A 21 -9.77 -15.61 7.21
N GLU A 22 -10.90 -15.54 6.52
CA GLU A 22 -11.49 -16.71 5.85
C GLU A 22 -10.60 -17.21 4.71
N ALA A 23 -10.02 -16.33 3.92
CA ALA A 23 -9.08 -16.67 2.86
C ALA A 23 -7.79 -17.29 3.42
N VAL A 24 -7.24 -16.73 4.49
CA VAL A 24 -6.06 -17.27 5.20
C VAL A 24 -6.32 -18.66 5.74
N GLU A 25 -7.53 -18.92 6.26
CA GLU A 25 -7.91 -20.27 6.71
C GLU A 25 -8.01 -21.25 5.55
N ASP A 26 -8.54 -20.84 4.40
CA ASP A 26 -8.58 -21.66 3.19
C ASP A 26 -7.17 -21.99 2.69
N ILE A 27 -6.27 -21.02 2.64
CA ILE A 27 -4.85 -21.21 2.30
C ILE A 27 -4.19 -22.19 3.27
N ARG A 28 -4.43 -22.06 4.58
CA ARG A 28 -3.87 -22.96 5.62
C ARG A 28 -4.30 -24.41 5.40
N GLN A 29 -5.55 -24.60 4.97
CA GLN A 29 -6.11 -25.92 4.68
C GLN A 29 -5.72 -26.45 3.28
N GLY A 30 -4.93 -25.71 2.50
CA GLY A 30 -4.51 -26.11 1.16
C GLY A 30 -5.58 -25.88 0.09
N ARG A 31 -6.60 -25.07 0.37
CA ARG A 31 -7.61 -24.68 -0.62
C ARG A 31 -7.11 -23.52 -1.47
N ILE A 32 -7.65 -23.43 -2.67
CA ILE A 32 -7.40 -22.35 -3.61
C ILE A 32 -8.32 -21.17 -3.25
N VAL A 33 -7.80 -19.97 -3.32
CA VAL A 33 -8.57 -18.70 -3.27
C VAL A 33 -8.39 -17.94 -4.57
N ILE A 34 -9.38 -17.12 -4.93
CA ILE A 34 -9.29 -16.17 -6.03
C ILE A 34 -8.86 -14.82 -5.43
N VAL A 35 -7.79 -14.27 -5.96
CA VAL A 35 -7.32 -12.93 -5.55
C VAL A 35 -7.45 -12.01 -6.75
N VAL A 36 -8.11 -10.87 -6.57
CA VAL A 36 -8.27 -9.86 -7.62
C VAL A 36 -7.47 -8.61 -7.29
N ASP A 37 -6.93 -7.98 -8.31
CA ASP A 37 -6.29 -6.70 -8.20
C ASP A 37 -7.21 -5.54 -8.61
N ASP A 38 -6.69 -4.31 -8.53
CA ASP A 38 -7.42 -3.11 -8.85
C ASP A 38 -7.77 -3.05 -10.35
N ALA A 39 -8.95 -2.50 -10.66
CA ALA A 39 -9.43 -2.27 -12.03
C ALA A 39 -8.47 -1.38 -12.85
N ASP A 40 -7.77 -0.45 -12.18
CA ASP A 40 -6.79 0.44 -12.79
C ASP A 40 -5.39 -0.19 -12.96
N ARG A 41 -5.18 -1.43 -12.45
CA ARG A 41 -3.89 -2.12 -12.52
C ARG A 41 -3.87 -3.16 -13.66
N GLU A 42 -4.19 -4.41 -13.42
CA GLU A 42 -4.32 -5.50 -14.42
C GLU A 42 -5.80 -5.84 -14.63
N ASN A 43 -6.61 -5.61 -13.59
CA ASN A 43 -8.02 -5.96 -13.54
C ASN A 43 -8.25 -7.45 -13.80
N GLU A 44 -7.44 -8.29 -13.15
CA GLU A 44 -7.40 -9.73 -13.33
C GLU A 44 -7.66 -10.46 -12.00
N GLY A 45 -7.84 -11.76 -12.07
CA GLY A 45 -7.95 -12.60 -10.90
C GLY A 45 -7.15 -13.87 -11.05
N ASP A 46 -6.33 -14.15 -10.03
CA ASP A 46 -5.48 -15.34 -9.99
C ASP A 46 -6.05 -16.39 -9.05
N LEU A 47 -5.89 -17.65 -9.46
CA LEU A 47 -6.05 -18.81 -8.59
C LEU A 47 -4.79 -18.94 -7.75
N ILE A 48 -4.90 -18.74 -6.43
CA ILE A 48 -3.76 -18.70 -5.51
C ILE A 48 -3.89 -19.79 -4.44
N MET A 49 -2.77 -20.46 -4.13
CA MET A 49 -2.66 -21.37 -2.99
C MET A 49 -1.25 -21.34 -2.40
N ALA A 50 -1.07 -21.86 -1.18
CA ALA A 50 0.25 -22.02 -0.60
C ALA A 50 1.02 -23.16 -1.29
N ALA A 51 2.29 -22.89 -1.64
CA ALA A 51 3.15 -23.88 -2.32
C ALA A 51 3.37 -25.16 -1.51
N GLU A 52 3.50 -25.05 -0.18
CA GLU A 52 3.66 -26.19 0.74
C GLU A 52 2.50 -27.19 0.66
N LYS A 53 1.31 -26.73 0.29
CA LYS A 53 0.08 -27.52 0.18
C LYS A 53 -0.21 -28.02 -1.24
N ALA A 54 0.69 -27.80 -2.19
CA ALA A 54 0.47 -28.21 -3.58
C ALA A 54 0.37 -29.74 -3.72
N THR A 55 -0.74 -30.21 -4.29
CA THR A 55 -0.99 -31.60 -4.64
C THR A 55 -1.19 -31.78 -6.14
N THR A 56 -1.16 -33.01 -6.63
CA THR A 56 -1.45 -33.30 -8.04
C THR A 56 -2.85 -32.80 -8.42
N GLU A 57 -3.83 -32.96 -7.54
CA GLU A 57 -5.22 -32.59 -7.76
C GLU A 57 -5.41 -31.07 -7.85
N THR A 58 -4.78 -30.32 -6.93
CA THR A 58 -4.86 -28.84 -6.94
C THR A 58 -4.16 -28.24 -8.15
N ILE A 59 -3.00 -28.78 -8.53
CA ILE A 59 -2.29 -28.34 -9.73
C ILE A 59 -3.06 -28.73 -11.00
N ALA A 60 -3.68 -29.90 -11.06
CA ALA A 60 -4.54 -30.29 -12.17
C ALA A 60 -5.77 -29.37 -12.30
N PHE A 61 -6.34 -28.94 -11.17
CA PHE A 61 -7.43 -27.97 -11.16
C PHE A 61 -6.97 -26.63 -11.74
N ILE A 62 -5.84 -26.09 -11.25
CA ILE A 62 -5.27 -24.83 -11.74
C ILE A 62 -5.01 -24.91 -13.25
N VAL A 63 -4.29 -25.94 -13.72
CA VAL A 63 -3.98 -26.12 -15.16
C VAL A 63 -5.23 -26.17 -16.03
N ARG A 64 -6.29 -26.78 -15.55
CA ARG A 64 -7.54 -26.95 -16.31
C ARG A 64 -8.33 -25.63 -16.43
N HIS A 65 -8.24 -24.76 -15.43
CA HIS A 65 -9.13 -23.61 -15.28
C HIS A 65 -8.42 -22.24 -15.39
N SER A 66 -7.14 -22.21 -15.80
CA SER A 66 -6.34 -20.99 -15.87
C SER A 66 -5.59 -20.85 -17.19
N SER A 67 -4.70 -19.84 -17.30
CA SER A 67 -3.80 -19.65 -18.45
C SER A 67 -2.83 -20.82 -18.65
N GLY A 68 -2.60 -21.62 -17.61
CA GLY A 68 -1.70 -22.77 -17.63
C GLY A 68 -0.24 -22.44 -17.37
N VAL A 69 0.13 -21.16 -17.27
CA VAL A 69 1.48 -20.72 -16.89
C VAL A 69 1.55 -20.66 -15.36
N ILE A 70 1.98 -21.77 -14.74
CA ILE A 70 2.07 -21.83 -13.28
C ILE A 70 3.29 -21.06 -12.79
N CYS A 71 3.02 -19.96 -12.11
CA CYS A 71 4.02 -19.15 -11.42
C CYS A 71 4.11 -19.54 -9.94
N MET A 72 5.32 -19.43 -9.39
CA MET A 72 5.61 -19.75 -7.99
C MET A 72 6.38 -18.61 -7.32
N PRO A 73 5.70 -17.63 -6.71
CA PRO A 73 6.37 -16.63 -5.90
C PRO A 73 7.11 -17.24 -4.70
N VAL A 74 8.39 -16.85 -4.55
CA VAL A 74 9.31 -17.38 -3.53
C VAL A 74 10.18 -16.24 -3.01
N LEU A 75 10.59 -16.31 -1.74
CA LEU A 75 11.55 -15.37 -1.14
C LEU A 75 12.86 -15.34 -1.92
N GLY A 76 13.46 -14.15 -2.01
CA GLY A 76 14.71 -13.94 -2.72
C GLY A 76 15.85 -14.84 -2.23
N ASP A 77 16.02 -14.94 -0.91
CA ASP A 77 17.08 -15.75 -0.30
C ASP A 77 16.97 -17.23 -0.70
N ARG A 78 15.75 -17.78 -0.77
CA ARG A 78 15.56 -19.17 -1.20
C ARG A 78 15.91 -19.38 -2.67
N LEU A 79 15.60 -18.41 -3.52
CA LEU A 79 15.98 -18.46 -4.94
C LEU A 79 17.50 -18.39 -5.11
N ASP A 80 18.17 -17.56 -4.31
CA ASP A 80 19.63 -17.43 -4.31
C ASP A 80 20.30 -18.70 -3.79
N GLU A 81 19.79 -19.31 -2.71
CA GLU A 81 20.24 -20.59 -2.16
C GLU A 81 20.12 -21.73 -3.19
N LEU A 82 19.05 -21.73 -3.98
CA LEU A 82 18.82 -22.73 -5.01
C LEU A 82 19.50 -22.42 -6.35
N ASP A 83 20.28 -21.33 -6.46
CA ASP A 83 20.89 -20.84 -7.70
C ASP A 83 19.87 -20.68 -8.83
N ILE A 84 18.77 -19.98 -8.56
CA ILE A 84 17.71 -19.67 -9.52
C ILE A 84 17.78 -18.18 -9.85
N PRO A 85 18.55 -17.79 -10.91
CA PRO A 85 18.73 -16.39 -11.26
C PRO A 85 17.50 -15.79 -11.98
N LEU A 86 17.45 -14.47 -12.05
CA LEU A 86 16.47 -13.76 -12.89
C LEU A 86 16.59 -14.21 -14.35
N MET A 87 15.45 -14.32 -15.02
CA MET A 87 15.36 -14.74 -16.43
C MET A 87 16.08 -13.77 -17.37
N VAL A 88 16.10 -12.48 -17.06
CA VAL A 88 16.74 -11.41 -17.82
C VAL A 88 17.51 -10.45 -16.93
N ALA A 89 18.64 -9.96 -17.38
CA ALA A 89 19.43 -8.97 -16.66
C ALA A 89 18.77 -7.58 -16.65
N ALA A 90 18.06 -7.22 -17.73
CA ALA A 90 17.32 -5.97 -17.85
C ALA A 90 15.83 -6.28 -18.07
N ASN A 91 15.05 -6.08 -17.04
CA ASN A 91 13.61 -6.30 -17.10
C ASN A 91 12.92 -5.09 -17.75
N THR A 92 12.29 -5.33 -18.91
CA THR A 92 11.55 -4.32 -19.70
C THR A 92 10.03 -4.48 -19.55
N ASP A 93 9.57 -5.43 -18.73
CA ASP A 93 8.15 -5.62 -18.46
C ASP A 93 7.55 -4.37 -17.77
N LEU A 94 6.36 -3.98 -18.18
CA LEU A 94 5.66 -2.79 -17.68
C LEU A 94 5.42 -2.87 -16.17
N ARG A 95 5.10 -4.04 -15.66
CA ARG A 95 4.87 -4.32 -14.23
C ARG A 95 6.13 -4.74 -13.49
N ARG A 96 7.23 -4.94 -14.22
CA ARG A 96 8.53 -5.38 -13.70
C ARG A 96 8.43 -6.65 -12.86
N THR A 97 7.56 -7.59 -13.26
CA THR A 97 7.43 -8.89 -12.62
C THR A 97 8.76 -9.64 -12.70
N ALA A 98 9.27 -10.04 -11.55
CA ALA A 98 10.63 -10.57 -11.42
C ALA A 98 10.67 -12.08 -11.74
N PHE A 99 10.44 -12.43 -13.01
CA PHE A 99 10.58 -13.79 -13.49
C PHE A 99 12.02 -14.27 -13.33
N THR A 100 12.17 -15.52 -12.86
CA THR A 100 13.42 -16.25 -12.84
C THR A 100 13.44 -17.28 -13.96
N VAL A 101 14.59 -17.95 -14.16
CA VAL A 101 14.64 -19.12 -15.05
C VAL A 101 13.64 -20.16 -14.60
N SER A 102 12.94 -20.78 -15.54
CA SER A 102 11.99 -21.87 -15.22
C SER A 102 12.74 -23.13 -14.78
N ILE A 103 12.10 -23.96 -13.96
CA ILE A 103 12.73 -25.12 -13.35
C ILE A 103 11.82 -26.35 -13.34
N ASP A 104 12.42 -27.51 -13.20
CA ASP A 104 11.79 -28.78 -12.82
C ASP A 104 12.62 -29.48 -11.74
N ALA A 105 11.98 -30.29 -10.88
CA ALA A 105 12.70 -31.22 -10.03
C ALA A 105 13.42 -32.26 -10.89
N ARG A 106 14.61 -32.70 -10.45
CA ARG A 106 15.35 -33.77 -11.16
C ARG A 106 14.90 -35.17 -10.81
N ARG A 107 14.31 -35.34 -9.63
CA ARG A 107 13.88 -36.65 -9.09
C ARG A 107 12.39 -36.69 -8.89
N GLY A 108 11.78 -37.84 -9.09
CA GLY A 108 10.35 -38.02 -8.87
C GLY A 108 9.45 -37.38 -9.93
N VAL A 109 9.99 -37.03 -11.07
CA VAL A 109 9.28 -36.45 -12.22
C VAL A 109 9.57 -37.22 -13.50
N SER A 110 8.70 -37.10 -14.49
CA SER A 110 8.88 -37.66 -15.82
C SER A 110 9.42 -36.60 -16.79
N THR A 111 8.53 -35.90 -17.51
CA THR A 111 8.90 -34.82 -18.45
C THR A 111 8.80 -33.42 -17.83
N GLY A 112 8.31 -33.31 -16.57
CA GLY A 112 8.11 -32.05 -15.86
C GLY A 112 6.74 -31.39 -16.06
N ILE A 113 6.03 -31.68 -17.18
CA ILE A 113 4.82 -30.96 -17.58
C ILE A 113 3.52 -31.46 -16.90
N SER A 114 3.46 -32.71 -16.43
CA SER A 114 2.26 -33.25 -15.80
C SER A 114 1.93 -32.52 -14.51
N ALA A 115 0.66 -32.53 -14.08
CA ALA A 115 0.27 -31.94 -12.80
C ALA A 115 1.03 -32.56 -11.62
N ALA A 116 1.31 -33.86 -11.68
CA ALA A 116 2.10 -34.59 -10.69
C ALA A 116 3.55 -34.08 -10.66
N ASP A 117 4.19 -33.93 -11.82
CA ASP A 117 5.56 -33.45 -11.95
C ASP A 117 5.69 -31.99 -11.46
N ARG A 118 4.73 -31.13 -11.87
CA ARG A 118 4.71 -29.73 -11.40
C ARG A 118 4.50 -29.63 -9.90
N ALA A 119 3.59 -30.39 -9.32
CA ALA A 119 3.40 -30.46 -7.88
C ALA A 119 4.66 -30.96 -7.15
N ALA A 120 5.37 -31.95 -7.71
CA ALA A 120 6.65 -32.42 -7.16
C ALA A 120 7.72 -31.31 -7.20
N THR A 121 7.83 -30.58 -8.30
CA THR A 121 8.75 -29.44 -8.46
C THR A 121 8.44 -28.33 -7.45
N ILE A 122 7.17 -27.95 -7.29
CA ILE A 122 6.74 -26.93 -6.32
C ILE A 122 7.13 -27.35 -4.90
N ARG A 123 6.87 -28.59 -4.51
CA ARG A 123 7.25 -29.09 -3.18
C ARG A 123 8.76 -29.15 -2.98
N ALA A 124 9.53 -29.47 -4.03
CA ALA A 124 10.99 -29.46 -3.94
C ALA A 124 11.55 -28.07 -3.58
N ILE A 125 10.98 -26.99 -4.12
CA ILE A 125 11.47 -25.62 -3.82
C ILE A 125 11.29 -25.28 -2.33
N VAL A 126 10.20 -25.69 -1.70
CA VAL A 126 9.91 -25.39 -0.29
C VAL A 126 10.54 -26.40 0.68
N ASP A 127 11.07 -27.51 0.19
CA ASP A 127 11.79 -28.50 1.01
C ASP A 127 13.19 -27.96 1.36
N PRO A 128 13.52 -27.74 2.64
CA PRO A 128 14.83 -27.24 3.03
C PRO A 128 15.98 -28.19 2.68
N ALA A 129 15.72 -29.46 2.41
CA ALA A 129 16.74 -30.43 2.02
C ALA A 129 17.11 -30.34 0.53
N THR A 130 16.36 -29.61 -0.29
CA THR A 130 16.61 -29.45 -1.72
C THR A 130 17.77 -28.47 -1.95
N GLY A 131 18.77 -28.89 -2.72
CA GLY A 131 19.87 -28.09 -3.20
C GLY A 131 19.78 -27.74 -4.70
N PRO A 132 20.69 -26.90 -5.21
CA PRO A 132 20.73 -26.51 -6.63
C PRO A 132 20.83 -27.70 -7.59
N GLU A 133 21.50 -28.78 -7.20
CA GLU A 133 21.69 -30.00 -7.97
C GLU A 133 20.42 -30.85 -8.13
N ASP A 134 19.43 -30.65 -7.29
CA ASP A 134 18.15 -31.36 -7.33
C ASP A 134 17.17 -30.75 -8.35
N LEU A 135 17.54 -29.64 -8.97
CA LEU A 135 16.72 -28.90 -9.93
C LEU A 135 17.32 -28.92 -11.35
N SER A 136 16.47 -29.05 -12.35
CA SER A 136 16.78 -28.85 -13.78
C SER A 136 16.38 -27.44 -14.21
N ARG A 137 17.14 -26.84 -15.10
CA ARG A 137 16.92 -25.53 -15.71
C ARG A 137 17.17 -25.64 -17.22
N PRO A 138 16.24 -25.24 -18.10
CA PRO A 138 14.87 -24.79 -17.82
C PRO A 138 13.92 -25.90 -17.40
N GLY A 139 12.67 -25.55 -17.05
CA GLY A 139 11.58 -26.47 -16.68
C GLY A 139 10.20 -25.88 -16.92
N HIS A 140 9.20 -26.37 -16.20
CA HIS A 140 7.77 -26.06 -16.41
C HIS A 140 7.12 -25.31 -15.25
N ILE A 141 7.87 -25.00 -14.18
CA ILE A 141 7.45 -24.08 -13.12
C ILE A 141 8.25 -22.79 -13.27
N PHE A 142 7.59 -21.64 -13.12
CA PHE A 142 8.16 -20.32 -13.27
C PHE A 142 8.25 -19.64 -11.89
N PRO A 143 9.40 -19.74 -11.18
CA PRO A 143 9.55 -19.03 -9.93
C PRO A 143 9.57 -17.52 -10.17
N LEU A 144 8.93 -16.77 -9.25
CA LEU A 144 8.94 -15.32 -9.24
C LEU A 144 9.62 -14.84 -7.96
N ARG A 145 10.55 -13.90 -8.07
CA ARG A 145 11.20 -13.32 -6.90
C ARG A 145 10.24 -12.37 -6.20
N TYR A 146 9.84 -12.75 -4.98
CA TYR A 146 9.03 -11.93 -4.10
C TYR A 146 9.77 -10.63 -3.76
N ARG A 147 9.05 -9.52 -3.67
CA ARG A 147 9.57 -8.24 -3.23
C ARG A 147 9.35 -8.08 -1.74
N GLU A 148 10.44 -7.91 -0.98
CA GLU A 148 10.36 -7.71 0.47
C GLU A 148 9.43 -6.55 0.83
N GLY A 149 8.58 -6.75 1.86
CA GLY A 149 7.47 -5.88 2.21
C GLY A 149 6.11 -6.31 1.61
N GLY A 150 6.11 -7.23 0.64
CA GLY A 150 4.90 -7.84 0.08
C GLY A 150 3.95 -6.85 -0.57
N VAL A 151 2.64 -7.08 -0.40
CA VAL A 151 1.60 -6.21 -0.98
C VAL A 151 1.68 -4.77 -0.50
N LEU A 152 2.30 -4.51 0.64
CA LEU A 152 2.55 -3.15 1.14
C LEU A 152 3.60 -2.39 0.31
N LYS A 153 4.46 -3.13 -0.42
CA LYS A 153 5.51 -2.58 -1.29
C LYS A 153 5.12 -2.62 -2.77
N ARG A 154 4.45 -3.68 -3.20
CA ARG A 154 3.95 -3.88 -4.56
C ARG A 154 2.61 -4.61 -4.50
N ALA A 155 1.54 -3.90 -4.83
CA ALA A 155 0.17 -4.41 -4.82
C ALA A 155 -0.08 -5.39 -5.99
N GLY A 156 0.59 -6.55 -5.99
CA GLY A 156 0.51 -7.56 -7.04
C GLY A 156 0.22 -8.96 -6.52
N HIS A 157 -0.29 -9.83 -7.40
CA HIS A 157 -0.61 -11.22 -7.09
C HIS A 157 0.61 -12.01 -6.60
N THR A 158 1.82 -11.71 -7.14
CA THR A 158 3.10 -12.27 -6.69
C THR A 158 3.28 -12.07 -5.18
N GLU A 159 3.12 -10.83 -4.72
CA GLU A 159 3.27 -10.48 -3.31
C GLU A 159 2.12 -11.04 -2.47
N ALA A 160 0.89 -10.95 -2.96
CA ALA A 160 -0.30 -11.44 -2.27
C ALA A 160 -0.21 -12.95 -1.95
N SER A 161 0.31 -13.76 -2.87
CA SER A 161 0.41 -15.20 -2.69
C SER A 161 1.38 -15.61 -1.56
N VAL A 162 2.52 -14.92 -1.44
CA VAL A 162 3.50 -15.16 -0.37
C VAL A 162 2.97 -14.63 0.97
N ASP A 163 2.35 -13.46 0.96
CA ASP A 163 1.77 -12.86 2.16
C ASP A 163 0.66 -13.73 2.75
N LEU A 164 -0.23 -14.26 1.92
CA LEU A 164 -1.29 -15.18 2.35
C LEU A 164 -0.70 -16.48 2.93
N ALA A 165 0.34 -17.05 2.32
CA ALA A 165 1.02 -18.22 2.85
C ALA A 165 1.65 -17.92 4.23
N ARG A 166 2.32 -16.76 4.37
CA ARG A 166 2.91 -16.29 5.63
C ARG A 166 1.85 -16.08 6.72
N LEU A 167 0.74 -15.40 6.40
CA LEU A 167 -0.38 -15.20 7.32
C LEU A 167 -1.04 -16.51 7.75
N ALA A 168 -1.04 -17.52 6.86
CA ALA A 168 -1.52 -18.85 7.17
C ALA A 168 -0.56 -19.66 8.06
N GLY A 169 0.65 -19.15 8.38
CA GLY A 169 1.67 -19.85 9.15
C GLY A 169 2.37 -20.96 8.37
N LEU A 170 2.36 -20.90 7.04
CA LEU A 170 2.99 -21.85 6.13
C LEU A 170 4.31 -21.28 5.58
N TYR A 171 5.08 -22.12 4.88
CA TYR A 171 6.27 -21.68 4.19
C TYR A 171 5.94 -20.48 3.26
N PRO A 172 6.69 -19.36 3.30
CA PRO A 172 6.36 -18.14 2.57
C PRO A 172 6.64 -18.27 1.06
N ALA A 173 5.86 -19.10 0.41
CA ALA A 173 5.85 -19.30 -1.04
C ALA A 173 4.42 -19.62 -1.50
N GLY A 174 4.03 -19.05 -2.62
CA GLY A 174 2.72 -19.27 -3.24
C GLY A 174 2.81 -20.03 -4.55
N VAL A 175 1.66 -20.47 -5.03
CA VAL A 175 1.41 -20.87 -6.41
C VAL A 175 0.32 -19.98 -6.92
N LEU A 176 0.47 -19.42 -8.12
CA LEU A 176 -0.53 -18.62 -8.76
C LEU A 176 -0.62 -18.88 -10.26
N CYS A 177 -1.79 -18.66 -10.82
CA CYS A 177 -2.03 -18.68 -12.25
C CYS A 177 -3.27 -17.87 -12.59
N GLU A 178 -3.18 -17.05 -13.61
CA GLU A 178 -4.25 -16.14 -14.04
C GLU A 178 -5.46 -16.94 -14.55
N LYS A 179 -6.67 -16.56 -14.11
CA LYS A 179 -7.91 -17.18 -14.59
C LYS A 179 -8.30 -16.61 -15.95
N VAL A 180 -8.47 -17.49 -16.92
CA VAL A 180 -8.95 -17.17 -18.28
C VAL A 180 -10.31 -17.80 -18.53
N ASN A 181 -11.10 -17.18 -19.39
CA ASN A 181 -12.37 -17.73 -19.89
C ASN A 181 -12.11 -18.83 -20.94
N ASP A 182 -13.11 -19.63 -21.26
CA ASP A 182 -13.01 -20.73 -22.23
C ASP A 182 -12.68 -20.23 -23.66
N ASP A 183 -12.97 -18.96 -23.97
CA ASP A 183 -12.62 -18.31 -25.23
C ASP A 183 -11.18 -17.76 -25.24
N GLY A 184 -10.44 -17.89 -24.14
CA GLY A 184 -9.07 -17.40 -23.98
C GLY A 184 -8.96 -15.93 -23.53
N THR A 185 -10.07 -15.24 -23.30
CA THR A 185 -10.03 -13.89 -22.71
C THR A 185 -9.76 -13.93 -21.22
N MET A 186 -9.21 -12.84 -20.66
CA MET A 186 -9.00 -12.74 -19.22
C MET A 186 -10.33 -12.64 -18.48
N SER A 187 -10.51 -13.47 -17.43
CA SER A 187 -11.69 -13.41 -16.57
C SER A 187 -11.67 -12.11 -15.75
N ARG A 188 -12.81 -11.40 -15.76
CA ARG A 188 -13.02 -10.20 -14.95
C ARG A 188 -13.89 -10.50 -13.74
N LEU A 189 -14.05 -9.56 -12.81
CA LEU A 189 -14.75 -9.80 -11.56
C LEU A 189 -16.10 -10.52 -11.70
N PRO A 190 -16.99 -10.18 -12.66
CA PRO A 190 -18.24 -10.94 -12.85
C PRO A 190 -18.04 -12.40 -13.23
N ASP A 191 -17.00 -12.71 -14.05
CA ASP A 191 -16.65 -14.09 -14.43
C ASP A 191 -16.10 -14.85 -13.24
N LEU A 192 -15.20 -14.20 -12.47
CA LEU A 192 -14.57 -14.75 -11.28
C LEU A 192 -15.60 -15.06 -10.19
N VAL A 193 -16.64 -14.24 -10.02
CA VAL A 193 -17.75 -14.49 -9.09
C VAL A 193 -18.54 -15.71 -9.49
N ARG A 194 -18.88 -15.87 -10.78
CA ARG A 194 -19.55 -17.06 -11.29
C ARG A 194 -18.70 -18.32 -11.08
N PHE A 195 -17.41 -18.23 -11.41
CA PHE A 195 -16.47 -19.34 -11.24
C PHE A 195 -16.27 -19.70 -9.77
N GLY A 196 -16.06 -18.71 -8.90
CA GLY A 196 -15.89 -18.91 -7.46
C GLY A 196 -17.12 -19.60 -6.84
N ARG A 197 -18.34 -19.15 -7.19
CA ARG A 197 -19.59 -19.79 -6.75
C ARG A 197 -19.72 -21.24 -7.24
N ALA A 198 -19.37 -21.50 -8.51
CA ALA A 198 -19.47 -22.84 -9.10
C ALA A 198 -18.51 -23.85 -8.46
N HIS A 199 -17.35 -23.39 -7.98
CA HIS A 199 -16.30 -24.23 -7.42
C HIS A 199 -16.13 -24.10 -5.89
N GLY A 200 -16.95 -23.29 -5.22
CA GLY A 200 -16.84 -23.04 -3.78
C GLY A 200 -15.56 -22.33 -3.37
N LEU A 201 -15.00 -21.49 -4.24
CA LEU A 201 -13.79 -20.71 -3.98
C LEU A 201 -14.15 -19.33 -3.45
N LYS A 202 -13.42 -18.88 -2.45
CA LYS A 202 -13.53 -17.51 -1.92
C LYS A 202 -12.78 -16.54 -2.81
N ILE A 203 -13.26 -15.30 -2.83
CA ILE A 203 -12.66 -14.18 -3.57
C ILE A 203 -12.27 -13.12 -2.55
N ILE A 204 -11.05 -12.59 -2.66
CA ILE A 204 -10.57 -11.43 -1.92
C ILE A 204 -9.91 -10.44 -2.87
N SER A 205 -9.79 -9.18 -2.44
CA SER A 205 -9.01 -8.18 -3.17
C SER A 205 -7.62 -7.97 -2.56
N ILE A 206 -6.66 -7.57 -3.38
CA ILE A 206 -5.33 -7.13 -2.91
C ILE A 206 -5.47 -5.87 -2.03
N ALA A 207 -6.44 -5.01 -2.32
CA ALA A 207 -6.71 -3.82 -1.51
C ALA A 207 -7.09 -4.18 -0.06
N ASP A 208 -8.02 -5.14 0.13
CA ASP A 208 -8.41 -5.61 1.46
C ASP A 208 -7.23 -6.28 2.19
N LEU A 209 -6.38 -7.03 1.47
CA LEU A 209 -5.17 -7.63 2.06
C LEU A 209 -4.16 -6.58 2.52
N ILE A 210 -3.99 -5.49 1.77
CA ILE A 210 -3.15 -4.36 2.16
C ILE A 210 -3.69 -3.72 3.43
N GLU A 211 -5.00 -3.42 3.47
CA GLU A 211 -5.65 -2.83 4.64
C GLU A 211 -5.51 -3.73 5.87
N TYR A 212 -5.79 -5.02 5.71
CA TYR A 212 -5.65 -6.03 6.77
C TYR A 212 -4.23 -6.04 7.37
N ARG A 213 -3.18 -6.07 6.52
CA ARG A 213 -1.79 -6.07 6.96
C ARG A 213 -1.41 -4.77 7.67
N ARG A 214 -1.85 -3.62 7.13
CA ARG A 214 -1.59 -2.31 7.74
C ARG A 214 -2.13 -2.19 9.15
N HIS A 215 -3.29 -2.77 9.42
CA HIS A 215 -3.91 -2.72 10.75
C HIS A 215 -3.31 -3.71 11.75
N ARG A 216 -2.66 -4.77 11.31
CA ARG A 216 -2.18 -5.85 12.17
C ARG A 216 -0.66 -5.94 12.33
N GLU A 217 0.09 -5.38 11.40
CA GLU A 217 1.56 -5.44 11.43
C GLU A 217 2.14 -4.15 12.00
N VAL A 218 3.22 -4.29 12.77
CA VAL A 218 4.04 -3.16 13.18
C VAL A 218 4.96 -2.80 12.02
N LEU A 219 4.72 -1.65 11.41
CA LEU A 219 5.40 -1.21 10.18
C LEU A 219 6.43 -0.10 10.42
N VAL A 220 6.68 0.24 11.69
CA VAL A 220 7.62 1.29 12.08
C VAL A 220 8.54 0.82 13.21
N GLU A 221 9.77 1.25 13.18
CA GLU A 221 10.76 1.01 14.23
C GLU A 221 11.35 2.33 14.71
N ARG A 222 11.38 2.54 16.04
CA ARG A 222 12.06 3.69 16.64
C ARG A 222 13.57 3.44 16.63
N VAL A 223 14.31 4.22 15.86
CA VAL A 223 15.75 4.00 15.62
C VAL A 223 16.66 5.02 16.33
N ALA A 224 16.15 6.20 16.69
CA ALA A 224 16.96 7.21 17.39
C ALA A 224 16.08 8.17 18.20
N GLU A 225 16.71 8.79 19.23
CA GLU A 225 16.11 9.82 20.05
C GLU A 225 17.15 10.93 20.33
N ALA A 226 16.71 12.20 20.27
CA ALA A 226 17.55 13.34 20.61
C ALA A 226 16.70 14.53 21.05
N THR A 227 17.29 15.47 21.77
CA THR A 227 16.65 16.76 22.07
C THR A 227 17.04 17.78 21.04
N ILE A 228 16.04 18.51 20.51
CA ILE A 228 16.24 19.59 19.51
C ILE A 228 15.75 20.91 20.09
N PRO A 229 16.65 21.88 20.37
CA PRO A 229 16.26 23.24 20.67
C PRO A 229 15.75 23.94 19.41
N THR A 230 14.59 24.60 19.52
CA THR A 230 13.95 25.33 18.42
C THR A 230 13.53 26.73 18.87
N PRO A 231 13.17 27.64 17.98
CA PRO A 231 12.58 28.93 18.34
C PRO A 231 11.28 28.80 19.17
N TYR A 232 10.63 27.65 19.10
CA TYR A 232 9.38 27.34 19.82
C TYR A 232 9.62 26.57 21.13
N GLY A 233 10.86 26.50 21.57
CA GLY A 233 11.32 25.77 22.73
C GLY A 233 11.96 24.42 22.38
N GLU A 234 12.31 23.67 23.42
CA GLU A 234 12.94 22.37 23.30
C GLU A 234 11.93 21.28 23.02
N PHE A 235 12.21 20.40 22.05
CA PHE A 235 11.43 19.24 21.70
C PHE A 235 12.29 17.98 21.80
N ARG A 236 11.71 16.88 22.31
CA ARG A 236 12.29 15.57 22.18
C ARG A 236 11.96 15.01 20.80
N SER A 237 12.98 14.72 20.02
CA SER A 237 12.86 14.22 18.64
C SER A 237 13.05 12.72 18.61
N TYR A 238 12.16 11.99 17.95
CA TYR A 238 12.24 10.57 17.70
C TYR A 238 12.31 10.32 16.20
N ALA A 239 13.28 9.52 15.77
CA ALA A 239 13.38 9.04 14.41
C ALA A 239 12.77 7.63 14.32
N TYR A 240 11.86 7.46 13.37
CA TYR A 240 11.21 6.19 13.07
C TYR A 240 11.54 5.76 11.65
N GLU A 241 11.99 4.54 11.48
CA GLU A 241 12.17 3.93 10.17
C GLU A 241 10.94 3.13 9.77
N SER A 242 10.44 3.38 8.56
CA SER A 242 9.36 2.58 7.97
C SER A 242 9.92 1.27 7.44
N LEU A 243 9.44 0.15 7.94
CA LEU A 243 9.82 -1.20 7.50
C LEU A 243 9.30 -1.51 6.09
N VAL A 244 8.38 -0.70 5.57
CA VAL A 244 7.81 -0.87 4.23
C VAL A 244 8.75 -0.30 3.15
N ASP A 245 9.32 0.89 3.37
CA ASP A 245 10.07 1.61 2.33
C ASP A 245 11.44 2.16 2.77
N GLY A 246 11.82 1.91 4.03
CA GLY A 246 13.09 2.35 4.61
C GLY A 246 13.20 3.87 4.82
N ARG A 247 12.08 4.60 4.73
CA ARG A 247 12.09 6.04 4.99
C ARG A 247 12.10 6.34 6.47
N THR A 248 12.88 7.37 6.85
CA THR A 248 12.89 7.86 8.23
C THR A 248 11.87 8.98 8.40
N HIS A 249 10.92 8.81 9.31
CA HIS A 249 9.97 9.83 9.76
C HIS A 249 10.45 10.44 11.08
N VAL A 250 10.01 11.65 11.40
CA VAL A 250 10.44 12.35 12.63
C VAL A 250 9.23 12.80 13.42
N ALA A 251 9.20 12.44 14.70
CA ALA A 251 8.24 12.97 15.66
C ALA A 251 8.92 13.92 16.64
N LEU A 252 8.43 15.15 16.74
CA LEU A 252 8.85 16.14 17.70
C LEU A 252 7.84 16.21 18.83
N VAL A 253 8.22 15.79 20.03
CA VAL A 253 7.36 15.74 21.21
C VAL A 253 7.71 16.86 22.16
N LYS A 254 6.70 17.64 22.56
CA LYS A 254 6.79 18.67 23.59
C LYS A 254 6.18 18.16 24.88
N GLY A 255 6.90 18.29 25.98
CA GLY A 255 6.44 17.82 27.28
C GLY A 255 6.34 16.29 27.39
N GLU A 256 5.64 15.81 28.43
CA GLU A 256 5.44 14.38 28.66
C GLU A 256 4.13 13.92 27.99
N VAL A 257 4.17 12.76 27.33
CA VAL A 257 2.97 12.15 26.71
C VAL A 257 1.95 11.73 27.80
N GLY A 258 2.44 11.26 28.95
CA GLY A 258 1.61 10.87 30.08
C GLY A 258 0.64 9.73 29.76
N ASP A 259 -0.66 9.96 29.96
CA ASP A 259 -1.71 9.00 29.63
C ASP A 259 -2.11 8.98 28.14
N GLY A 260 -1.45 9.79 27.34
CA GLY A 260 -1.68 9.88 25.88
C GLY A 260 -2.97 10.55 25.45
N ARG A 261 -3.76 11.12 26.38
CA ARG A 261 -5.07 11.71 26.06
C ARG A 261 -4.95 13.20 25.73
N GLY A 262 -5.81 13.66 24.82
CA GLY A 262 -5.98 15.05 24.46
C GLY A 262 -4.73 15.72 23.91
N MET A 263 -3.81 14.96 23.33
CA MET A 263 -2.54 15.48 22.81
C MET A 263 -2.79 16.47 21.66
N LEU A 264 -2.22 17.69 21.76
CA LEU A 264 -2.24 18.60 20.64
C LEU A 264 -1.30 18.06 19.55
N THR A 265 -1.86 17.64 18.41
CA THR A 265 -1.13 16.86 17.42
C THR A 265 -1.20 17.48 16.03
N ARG A 266 -0.04 17.60 15.38
CA ARG A 266 0.07 17.89 13.95
C ARG A 266 0.72 16.72 13.22
N VAL A 267 -0.01 16.10 12.30
CA VAL A 267 0.58 15.19 11.31
C VAL A 267 0.90 16.04 10.08
N HIS A 268 2.18 16.37 9.89
CA HIS A 268 2.67 17.21 8.80
C HIS A 268 3.22 16.35 7.67
N SER A 269 2.68 16.54 6.46
CA SER A 269 3.19 15.90 5.25
C SER A 269 4.33 16.71 4.67
N GLU A 270 5.48 16.05 4.42
CA GLU A 270 6.69 16.65 3.84
C GLU A 270 6.37 17.53 2.62
N CYS A 271 6.95 18.71 2.60
CA CYS A 271 6.89 19.66 1.50
C CYS A 271 8.21 20.44 1.42
N LEU A 272 9.23 19.89 0.75
CA LEU A 272 10.56 20.47 0.71
C LEU A 272 10.56 21.95 0.29
N THR A 273 9.78 22.28 -0.73
CA THR A 273 9.72 23.65 -1.26
C THR A 273 9.09 24.63 -0.26
N GLY A 274 8.05 24.21 0.47
CA GLY A 274 7.39 25.04 1.48
C GLY A 274 8.16 25.07 2.79
N ASP A 275 8.52 23.89 3.31
CA ASP A 275 9.07 23.74 4.65
C ASP A 275 10.52 24.24 4.78
N VAL A 276 11.34 24.08 3.70
CA VAL A 276 12.77 24.39 3.71
C VAL A 276 13.09 25.64 2.91
N PHE A 277 12.51 25.78 1.70
CA PHE A 277 12.82 26.90 0.80
C PHE A 277 11.87 28.08 0.96
N GLY A 278 10.84 28.00 1.81
CA GLY A 278 9.88 29.07 2.04
C GLY A 278 9.07 29.44 0.80
N SER A 279 8.77 28.44 -0.05
CA SER A 279 7.97 28.65 -1.26
C SER A 279 6.59 29.19 -0.92
N ARG A 280 6.20 30.30 -1.54
CA ARG A 280 4.89 30.94 -1.38
C ARG A 280 3.82 30.34 -2.29
N ARG A 281 4.12 29.28 -3.08
CA ARG A 281 3.13 28.56 -3.89
C ARG A 281 2.17 27.69 -3.05
N CYS A 282 2.51 27.44 -1.78
CA CYS A 282 1.69 26.68 -0.84
C CYS A 282 1.77 27.28 0.56
N ASP A 283 0.97 26.78 1.46
CA ASP A 283 0.89 27.18 2.87
C ASP A 283 1.61 26.20 3.84
N CYS A 284 2.42 25.24 3.32
CA CYS A 284 2.97 24.15 4.12
C CYS A 284 3.95 24.62 5.19
N GLY A 285 4.93 25.47 4.83
CA GLY A 285 5.91 25.99 5.77
C GLY A 285 5.25 26.80 6.91
N GLU A 286 4.34 27.72 6.58
CA GLU A 286 3.59 28.48 7.58
C GLU A 286 2.75 27.58 8.49
N GLN A 287 2.14 26.51 7.95
CA GLN A 287 1.40 25.54 8.76
C GLN A 287 2.32 24.78 9.73
N LEU A 288 3.53 24.43 9.31
CA LEU A 288 4.51 23.76 10.16
C LEU A 288 4.94 24.69 11.30
N GLU A 289 5.32 25.92 10.98
CA GLU A 289 5.72 26.93 11.97
C GLU A 289 4.60 27.21 12.99
N ARG A 290 3.38 27.42 12.50
CA ARG A 290 2.22 27.67 13.37
C ARG A 290 1.91 26.48 14.28
N ALA A 291 2.01 25.26 13.77
CA ALA A 291 1.83 24.05 14.58
C ALA A 291 2.90 23.93 15.67
N MET A 292 4.17 24.17 15.32
CA MET A 292 5.28 24.18 16.28
C MET A 292 5.07 25.25 17.36
N GLN A 293 4.63 26.44 16.97
CA GLN A 293 4.34 27.55 17.90
C GLN A 293 3.19 27.19 18.85
N MET A 294 2.06 26.67 18.34
CA MET A 294 0.90 26.31 19.16
C MET A 294 1.26 25.21 20.15
N ILE A 295 1.97 24.18 19.73
CA ILE A 295 2.41 23.07 20.59
C ILE A 295 3.46 23.55 21.59
N GLY A 296 4.35 24.45 21.18
CA GLY A 296 5.32 25.10 22.08
C GLY A 296 4.66 25.90 23.19
N GLN A 297 3.61 26.68 22.88
CA GLN A 297 2.80 27.46 23.84
C GLN A 297 1.95 26.58 24.76
N GLU A 298 1.34 25.53 24.22
CA GLU A 298 0.58 24.53 24.99
C GLU A 298 1.49 23.81 26.00
N GLY A 299 2.78 23.64 25.69
CA GLY A 299 3.75 22.93 26.51
C GLY A 299 3.64 21.39 26.44
N ARG A 300 2.66 20.85 25.70
CA ARG A 300 2.43 19.42 25.52
C ARG A 300 1.82 19.13 24.15
N GLY A 301 2.45 18.25 23.37
CA GLY A 301 1.94 17.86 22.06
C GLY A 301 2.97 17.20 21.16
N VAL A 302 2.54 16.85 19.94
CA VAL A 302 3.37 16.14 18.95
C VAL A 302 3.26 16.81 17.59
N VAL A 303 4.40 17.11 16.96
CA VAL A 303 4.50 17.33 15.52
C VAL A 303 5.12 16.12 14.89
N LEU A 304 4.34 15.37 14.11
CA LEU A 304 4.82 14.24 13.34
C LEU A 304 5.10 14.69 11.90
N TYR A 305 6.36 14.66 11.48
CA TYR A 305 6.80 14.99 10.13
C TYR A 305 6.89 13.71 9.31
N VAL A 306 5.91 13.52 8.41
CA VAL A 306 5.80 12.31 7.57
C VAL A 306 6.52 12.56 6.25
N ARG A 307 7.61 11.84 6.01
CA ARG A 307 8.39 11.90 4.79
C ARG A 307 7.79 11.01 3.69
N GLY A 308 8.12 11.33 2.43
CA GLY A 308 7.57 10.64 1.26
C GLY A 308 6.19 11.14 0.82
N HIS A 309 5.62 12.14 1.50
CA HIS A 309 4.36 12.78 1.16
C HIS A 309 4.51 14.00 0.22
N GLU A 310 5.72 14.22 -0.31
CA GLU A 310 6.03 15.33 -1.23
C GLU A 310 5.07 15.35 -2.42
N GLY A 311 4.44 16.52 -2.68
CA GLY A 311 3.49 16.67 -3.77
C GLY A 311 2.25 15.76 -3.65
N ARG A 312 1.80 15.38 -2.43
CA ARG A 312 0.76 14.39 -2.14
C ARG A 312 1.19 12.97 -2.53
N ALA A 313 2.45 12.64 -2.22
CA ALA A 313 3.12 11.38 -2.48
C ALA A 313 3.50 11.08 -3.94
N ILE A 314 3.42 12.06 -4.86
CA ILE A 314 3.96 11.92 -6.23
C ILE A 314 5.48 12.13 -6.32
N GLY A 315 6.10 12.63 -5.25
CA GLY A 315 7.52 12.89 -5.17
C GLY A 315 7.96 14.23 -5.76
N LEU A 316 9.17 14.67 -5.40
CA LEU A 316 9.68 16.02 -5.73
C LEU A 316 9.77 16.28 -7.25
N THR A 317 10.23 15.30 -8.02
CA THR A 317 10.38 15.46 -9.47
C THR A 317 9.04 15.74 -10.14
N HIS A 318 8.00 14.96 -9.81
CA HIS A 318 6.68 15.13 -10.41
C HIS A 318 5.98 16.38 -9.87
N LYS A 319 6.24 16.76 -8.60
CA LYS A 319 5.77 18.04 -8.07
C LYS A 319 6.32 19.24 -8.85
N LEU A 320 7.59 19.21 -9.23
CA LEU A 320 8.16 20.30 -10.05
C LEU A 320 7.56 20.31 -11.45
N ARG A 321 7.31 19.15 -12.05
CA ARG A 321 6.57 19.05 -13.32
C ARG A 321 5.11 19.55 -13.18
N ALA A 322 4.45 19.27 -12.06
CA ALA A 322 3.13 19.82 -11.79
C ALA A 322 3.17 21.35 -11.68
N TYR A 323 4.25 21.93 -11.14
CA TYR A 323 4.45 23.39 -11.13
C TYR A 323 4.59 23.96 -12.55
N GLU A 324 5.30 23.27 -13.46
CA GLU A 324 5.39 23.68 -14.89
C GLU A 324 3.99 23.70 -15.55
N LEU A 325 3.15 22.71 -15.27
CA LEU A 325 1.75 22.68 -15.76
C LEU A 325 0.89 23.79 -15.12
N GLN A 326 1.11 24.08 -13.84
CA GLN A 326 0.41 25.18 -13.16
C GLN A 326 0.80 26.56 -13.74
N ASP A 327 2.06 26.76 -14.12
CA ASP A 327 2.53 27.98 -14.81
C ASP A 327 1.87 28.13 -16.21
N GLN A 328 1.35 27.03 -16.77
CA GLN A 328 0.56 26.99 -18.01
C GLN A 328 -0.95 27.11 -17.78
N GLY A 329 -1.39 27.35 -16.53
CA GLY A 329 -2.79 27.62 -16.18
C GLY A 329 -3.59 26.40 -15.68
N ARG A 330 -2.95 25.25 -15.42
CA ARG A 330 -3.61 24.11 -14.73
C ARG A 330 -3.71 24.39 -13.24
N ASP A 331 -4.74 23.87 -12.58
CA ASP A 331 -4.71 23.81 -11.12
C ASP A 331 -3.97 22.56 -10.61
N THR A 332 -3.83 22.44 -9.29
CA THR A 332 -3.05 21.34 -8.68
C THR A 332 -3.65 19.96 -8.94
N VAL A 333 -4.98 19.83 -9.01
CA VAL A 333 -5.67 18.55 -9.28
C VAL A 333 -5.50 18.17 -10.74
N GLU A 334 -5.76 19.12 -11.65
CA GLU A 334 -5.59 18.92 -13.09
C GLU A 334 -4.15 18.56 -13.46
N ALA A 335 -3.17 19.22 -12.87
CA ALA A 335 -1.75 18.93 -13.10
C ALA A 335 -1.37 17.51 -12.65
N ASN A 336 -1.88 17.04 -11.50
CA ASN A 336 -1.63 15.66 -11.04
C ASN A 336 -2.26 14.63 -11.96
N LEU A 337 -3.51 14.83 -12.37
CA LEU A 337 -4.24 13.93 -13.29
C LEU A 337 -3.56 13.86 -14.67
N GLU A 338 -3.09 14.99 -15.21
CA GLU A 338 -2.37 15.05 -16.49
C GLU A 338 -1.02 14.28 -16.44
N LEU A 339 -0.40 14.23 -15.25
CA LEU A 339 0.81 13.42 -14.99
C LEU A 339 0.52 11.94 -14.69
N GLY A 340 -0.75 11.51 -14.72
CA GLY A 340 -1.16 10.12 -14.48
C GLY A 340 -1.26 9.72 -13.00
N PHE A 341 -1.38 10.70 -12.08
CA PHE A 341 -1.52 10.44 -10.64
C PHE A 341 -2.95 10.73 -10.16
N GLY A 342 -3.37 10.07 -9.08
CA GLY A 342 -4.60 10.40 -8.36
C GLY A 342 -4.53 11.77 -7.68
N VAL A 343 -5.68 12.24 -7.19
CA VAL A 343 -5.82 13.56 -6.53
C VAL A 343 -4.97 13.63 -5.24
N ASP A 344 -4.94 12.55 -4.46
CA ASP A 344 -4.15 12.42 -3.23
C ASP A 344 -3.77 10.95 -3.01
N GLN A 345 -2.47 10.65 -2.96
CA GLN A 345 -1.93 9.30 -2.76
C GLN A 345 -1.28 9.13 -1.39
N ARG A 346 -1.49 10.08 -0.47
CA ARG A 346 -0.90 10.02 0.87
C ARG A 346 -1.60 8.96 1.72
N GLU A 347 -0.79 8.21 2.44
CA GLU A 347 -1.23 7.20 3.39
C GLU A 347 -0.82 7.62 4.80
N TYR A 348 -1.77 7.55 5.73
CA TYR A 348 -1.55 8.04 7.09
C TYR A 348 -1.29 6.92 8.11
N GLY A 349 -1.33 5.64 7.68
CA GLY A 349 -1.16 4.47 8.55
C GLY A 349 0.18 4.42 9.28
N ILE A 350 1.28 4.72 8.58
CA ILE A 350 2.62 4.85 9.20
C ILE A 350 2.61 5.93 10.28
N GLY A 351 2.00 7.08 9.98
CA GLY A 351 1.87 8.17 10.94
C GLY A 351 1.04 7.78 12.17
N ALA A 352 -0.04 7.02 11.97
CA ALA A 352 -0.87 6.52 13.06
C ALA A 352 -0.08 5.57 13.99
N GLN A 353 0.66 4.63 13.41
CA GLN A 353 1.48 3.69 14.18
C GLN A 353 2.58 4.40 14.99
N ILE A 354 3.21 5.44 14.43
CA ILE A 354 4.18 6.25 15.17
C ILE A 354 3.52 6.94 16.38
N LEU A 355 2.32 7.51 16.20
CA LEU A 355 1.59 8.14 17.31
C LEU A 355 1.18 7.12 18.39
N VAL A 356 0.77 5.92 18.00
CA VAL A 356 0.48 4.81 18.94
C VAL A 356 1.74 4.39 19.70
N ASP A 357 2.88 4.23 19.03
CA ASP A 357 4.16 3.88 19.68
C ASP A 357 4.66 4.95 20.65
N LEU A 358 4.36 6.23 20.37
CA LEU A 358 4.62 7.34 21.30
C LEU A 358 3.69 7.34 22.52
N GLY A 359 2.65 6.48 22.55
CA GLY A 359 1.68 6.37 23.62
C GLY A 359 0.50 7.34 23.49
N VAL A 360 0.28 7.95 22.32
CA VAL A 360 -0.91 8.79 22.08
C VAL A 360 -2.13 7.87 22.00
N THR A 361 -3.20 8.21 22.73
CA THR A 361 -4.48 7.49 22.71
C THR A 361 -5.62 8.34 22.19
N SER A 362 -5.58 9.65 22.49
CA SER A 362 -6.51 10.61 21.88
C SER A 362 -5.82 11.94 21.58
N MET A 363 -6.37 12.71 20.64
CA MET A 363 -5.74 13.95 20.21
C MET A 363 -6.71 15.06 19.82
N ARG A 364 -6.27 16.31 20.00
CA ARG A 364 -6.81 17.49 19.30
C ARG A 364 -5.96 17.72 18.04
N LEU A 365 -6.53 17.39 16.88
CA LEU A 365 -5.79 17.32 15.62
C LEU A 365 -5.75 18.68 14.91
N LEU A 366 -4.57 19.22 14.71
CA LEU A 366 -4.32 20.45 13.93
C LEU A 366 -4.39 20.13 12.43
N THR A 367 -5.55 20.33 11.81
CA THR A 367 -5.75 20.05 10.38
C THR A 367 -6.94 20.79 9.78
N ASN A 368 -6.83 21.15 8.49
CA ASN A 368 -7.94 21.63 7.67
C ASN A 368 -8.47 20.53 6.72
N ASN A 369 -7.80 19.37 6.65
CA ASN A 369 -8.20 18.25 5.81
C ASN A 369 -9.00 17.22 6.63
N PRO A 370 -10.30 16.98 6.31
CA PRO A 370 -11.11 15.99 7.00
C PRO A 370 -10.63 14.54 6.79
N ASP A 371 -10.03 14.21 5.63
CA ASP A 371 -9.57 12.85 5.32
C ASP A 371 -8.46 12.36 6.26
N LYS A 372 -7.67 13.28 6.84
CA LYS A 372 -6.67 12.92 7.84
C LYS A 372 -7.27 12.29 9.09
N ARG A 373 -8.52 12.58 9.40
CA ARG A 373 -9.24 12.00 10.54
C ARG A 373 -9.47 10.50 10.32
N ALA A 374 -10.08 10.14 9.19
CA ALA A 374 -10.38 8.73 8.88
C ALA A 374 -9.12 7.86 8.86
N GLY A 375 -8.01 8.38 8.32
CA GLY A 375 -6.74 7.66 8.26
C GLY A 375 -6.04 7.42 9.61
N LEU A 376 -6.47 8.05 10.70
CA LEU A 376 -5.91 7.88 12.05
C LEU A 376 -6.83 7.05 12.97
N GLU A 377 -8.14 7.23 12.89
CA GLU A 377 -9.11 6.55 13.75
C GLU A 377 -9.08 5.02 13.58
N GLY A 378 -8.79 4.52 12.37
CA GLY A 378 -8.67 3.09 12.09
C GLY A 378 -7.56 2.36 12.87
N TYR A 379 -6.63 3.09 13.50
CA TYR A 379 -5.52 2.54 14.30
C TYR A 379 -5.73 2.66 15.80
N GLY A 380 -6.98 2.87 16.27
CA GLY A 380 -7.31 2.99 17.68
C GLY A 380 -7.00 4.35 18.30
N LEU A 381 -6.71 5.36 17.47
CA LEU A 381 -6.50 6.74 17.91
C LEU A 381 -7.85 7.48 17.92
N ALA A 382 -8.24 8.05 19.05
CA ALA A 382 -9.44 8.89 19.15
C ALA A 382 -9.10 10.34 18.76
N ILE A 383 -9.97 10.99 17.99
CA ILE A 383 -9.85 12.42 17.69
C ILE A 383 -10.91 13.17 18.48
N ASP A 384 -10.48 13.76 19.60
CA ASP A 384 -11.35 14.51 20.52
C ASP A 384 -11.87 15.79 19.89
N ASP A 385 -11.01 16.48 19.11
CA ASP A 385 -11.35 17.74 18.44
C ASP A 385 -10.46 17.97 17.22
N ARG A 386 -10.95 18.75 16.27
CA ARG A 386 -10.22 19.27 15.12
C ARG A 386 -10.01 20.76 15.25
N LEU A 387 -8.76 21.16 15.37
CA LEU A 387 -8.40 22.56 15.44
C LEU A 387 -7.92 23.06 14.06
N PRO A 388 -8.47 24.17 13.57
CA PRO A 388 -8.06 24.73 12.29
C PRO A 388 -6.64 25.24 12.33
N LEU A 389 -5.92 25.06 11.23
CA LEU A 389 -4.56 25.58 11.04
C LEU A 389 -4.57 26.50 9.82
N VAL A 390 -5.27 27.64 9.96
CA VAL A 390 -5.47 28.61 8.89
C VAL A 390 -4.25 29.54 8.82
N THR A 391 -3.75 29.77 7.62
CA THR A 391 -2.68 30.71 7.29
C THR A 391 -3.25 31.84 6.45
N ALA A 392 -2.63 33.01 6.47
CA ALA A 392 -3.06 34.14 5.66
C ALA A 392 -2.80 33.85 4.16
N PRO A 393 -3.79 34.00 3.26
CA PRO A 393 -3.56 33.86 1.85
C PRO A 393 -2.58 34.92 1.30
N THR A 394 -1.80 34.50 0.31
CA THR A 394 -0.93 35.38 -0.47
C THR A 394 -1.37 35.37 -1.93
N GLU A 395 -0.90 36.35 -2.72
CA GLU A 395 -1.20 36.39 -4.15
C GLU A 395 -0.76 35.11 -4.87
N GLU A 396 0.34 34.51 -4.41
CA GLU A 396 0.93 33.33 -5.04
C GLU A 396 0.24 32.02 -4.64
N ASN A 397 -0.41 31.93 -3.45
CA ASN A 397 -1.03 30.69 -2.97
C ASN A 397 -2.57 30.68 -2.98
N ILE A 398 -3.22 31.80 -3.27
CA ILE A 398 -4.68 31.92 -3.23
C ILE A 398 -5.37 30.90 -4.15
N GLY A 399 -4.85 30.70 -5.37
CA GLY A 399 -5.37 29.69 -6.31
C GLY A 399 -5.25 28.26 -5.75
N TYR A 400 -4.12 27.94 -5.10
CA TYR A 400 -3.90 26.67 -4.44
C TYR A 400 -4.86 26.44 -3.27
N LEU A 401 -5.10 27.46 -2.44
CA LEU A 401 -6.05 27.36 -1.31
C LEU A 401 -7.48 27.20 -1.79
N ARG A 402 -7.90 27.87 -2.85
CA ARG A 402 -9.22 27.69 -3.49
C ARG A 402 -9.38 26.26 -4.03
N THR A 403 -8.39 25.72 -4.74
CA THR A 403 -8.40 24.34 -5.20
C THR A 403 -8.56 23.34 -4.05
N LYS A 404 -7.87 23.58 -2.91
CA LYS A 404 -8.04 22.76 -1.70
C LYS A 404 -9.47 22.81 -1.16
N GLN A 405 -10.07 23.98 -1.13
CA GLN A 405 -11.44 24.18 -0.63
C GLN A 405 -12.47 23.54 -1.58
N GLU A 406 -12.41 23.88 -2.86
CA GLU A 406 -13.45 23.56 -3.83
C GLU A 406 -13.37 22.12 -4.35
N LYS A 407 -12.14 21.62 -4.64
CA LYS A 407 -11.93 20.32 -5.29
C LYS A 407 -11.50 19.20 -4.34
N MET A 408 -11.11 19.55 -3.09
CA MET A 408 -10.55 18.58 -2.14
C MET A 408 -11.21 18.60 -0.76
N GLY A 409 -12.34 19.29 -0.61
CA GLY A 409 -13.13 19.28 0.63
C GLY A 409 -12.41 19.84 1.87
N HIS A 410 -11.31 20.62 1.70
CA HIS A 410 -10.65 21.23 2.83
C HIS A 410 -11.55 22.29 3.49
N LEU A 411 -11.60 22.28 4.81
CA LEU A 411 -12.37 23.20 5.61
C LEU A 411 -11.58 24.52 5.78
N LEU A 412 -11.58 25.31 4.74
CA LEU A 412 -10.98 26.62 4.66
C LEU A 412 -12.08 27.66 4.37
N ASP A 413 -11.98 28.84 4.94
CA ASP A 413 -12.75 30.00 4.50
C ASP A 413 -11.78 31.02 3.87
N VAL A 414 -11.52 30.80 2.58
CA VAL A 414 -10.56 31.60 1.84
C VAL A 414 -11.03 33.05 1.73
N ALA A 415 -12.34 33.30 1.62
CA ALA A 415 -12.91 34.66 1.50
C ALA A 415 -12.76 35.43 2.82
N GLN A 416 -13.01 34.79 3.98
CA GLN A 416 -12.80 35.41 5.29
C GLN A 416 -11.30 35.69 5.53
N ALA A 417 -10.42 34.75 5.19
CA ALA A 417 -8.98 34.90 5.35
C ALA A 417 -8.39 36.03 4.46
N GLU A 418 -8.96 36.27 3.27
CA GLU A 418 -8.63 37.40 2.41
C GLU A 418 -8.98 38.75 3.08
N SER A 419 -10.16 38.84 3.71
CA SER A 419 -10.60 40.09 4.38
C SER A 419 -9.76 40.42 5.62
N GLU A 420 -9.47 39.41 6.46
CA GLU A 420 -8.63 39.57 7.65
C GLU A 420 -7.17 39.90 7.29
N GLY A 421 -6.64 39.31 6.21
CA GLY A 421 -5.29 39.60 5.71
C GLY A 421 -5.17 41.02 5.09
N ALA A 422 -6.24 41.56 4.54
CA ALA A 422 -6.28 42.96 4.05
C ALA A 422 -6.29 43.98 5.20
N GLU A 423 -7.06 43.70 6.27
CA GLU A 423 -7.10 44.56 7.45
C GLU A 423 -5.77 44.58 8.25
N ALA A 424 -5.04 43.47 8.28
CA ALA A 424 -3.76 43.38 8.97
C ALA A 424 -2.61 44.07 8.23
N ARG A 425 -2.80 44.44 6.95
CA ARG A 425 -1.82 45.16 6.10
C ARG A 425 -2.11 46.67 5.98
N ALA A 426 -3.27 47.11 6.41
CA ALA A 426 -3.68 48.52 6.44
C ALA A 426 -3.37 49.16 7.80
#